data_7e6189a743dd000dec5afcf0f077d74f
#
_entry.id   7e6189a743dd000dec5afcf0f077d74f
#
_cell.length_a   1.000
_cell.length_b   1.000
_cell.length_c   1.000
_cell.angle_alpha   90.00
_cell.angle_beta   90.00
_cell.angle_gamma   90.00
#
_symmetry.space_group_name_H-M   'P 1'
#
loop_
_entity.id
_entity.type
_entity.pdbx_description
1 polymer ?
#
loop_
_entity_poly.entity_id
_entity_poly.type
_entity_poly.pdbx_seq_one_letter_code
_entity_poly.pdbx_strand_id
1 'polypeptide(L)'
;MNEIFDKEEWASRKQQDREAAYAMVDDTLKKMGTNGKAFQTYLDVQSKFERYSVSNALLVAAQKPEATDLGDANFWRGRGGYIRKGESGILLMEPGNSYTRKDGSKGVNIHIKRVFDISQTTLTPTKQPAVSQDTRLLLNAMVRYAPCKVDFRDELPDGQSALYSPQEKTVFVRRGQSMEDVFRGVAQELAHAYLDTGNYSRENNIFLAQCVGNILCQRNGIDGNSLAVSQLPQKYTEMEPKQLREYLKSIRTAANQISADMFRFLDAKSHGSRQRDDAR
;
A
#
# COMPACT_ATOMS: atom_id res chain seq x y z
N MET A 1 25.38 36.25 10.08
CA MET A 1 25.74 35.50 11.29
C MET A 1 25.79 34.03 10.92
N ASN A 2 26.98 33.41 10.90
CA ASN A 2 27.08 31.95 10.76
C ASN A 2 26.62 31.36 12.09
N GLU A 3 25.48 30.70 12.12
CA GLU A 3 25.10 29.86 13.25
C GLU A 3 26.18 28.79 13.41
N ILE A 4 26.87 28.80 14.56
CA ILE A 4 27.84 27.79 14.92
C ILE A 4 27.06 26.48 15.03
N PHE A 5 27.44 25.48 14.21
CA PHE A 5 26.80 24.16 14.22
C PHE A 5 27.03 23.51 15.61
N ASP A 6 25.97 23.47 16.42
CA ASP A 6 25.99 22.80 17.72
C ASP A 6 25.70 21.30 17.52
N LYS A 7 26.72 20.48 17.69
CA LYS A 7 26.67 19.04 17.54
C LYS A 7 25.75 18.36 18.57
N GLU A 8 25.69 18.91 19.79
CA GLU A 8 24.86 18.36 20.86
C GLU A 8 23.40 18.68 20.63
N GLU A 9 23.08 19.90 20.25
CA GLU A 9 21.73 20.30 19.87
C GLU A 9 21.21 19.48 18.65
N TRP A 10 22.06 19.30 17.66
CA TRP A 10 21.70 18.47 16.49
C TRP A 10 21.46 17.01 16.85
N ALA A 11 22.29 16.41 17.72
CA ALA A 11 22.10 15.04 18.19
C ALA A 11 20.81 14.90 19.03
N SER A 12 20.53 15.89 19.89
CA SER A 12 19.29 15.94 20.67
C SER A 12 18.04 16.00 19.77
N ARG A 13 18.04 16.89 18.79
CA ARG A 13 16.92 17.00 17.82
C ARG A 13 16.69 15.70 17.06
N LYS A 14 17.76 15.03 16.62
CA LYS A 14 17.64 13.71 15.95
C LYS A 14 17.05 12.64 16.86
N GLN A 15 17.42 12.63 18.11
CA GLN A 15 16.88 11.69 19.10
C GLN A 15 15.38 11.97 19.33
N GLN A 16 15.00 13.24 19.51
CA GLN A 16 13.60 13.66 19.66
C GLN A 16 12.75 13.29 18.45
N ASP A 17 13.22 13.55 17.21
CA ASP A 17 12.52 13.15 15.99
C ASP A 17 12.32 11.63 15.93
N ARG A 18 13.32 10.87 16.37
CA ARG A 18 13.23 9.40 16.41
C ARG A 18 12.19 8.92 17.41
N GLU A 19 12.21 9.44 18.63
CA GLU A 19 11.23 9.11 19.66
C GLU A 19 9.81 9.49 19.22
N ALA A 20 9.65 10.70 18.66
CA ALA A 20 8.38 11.16 18.12
C ALA A 20 7.85 10.26 17.01
N ALA A 21 8.71 9.83 16.07
CA ALA A 21 8.30 8.94 14.99
C ALA A 21 7.85 7.57 15.51
N TYR A 22 8.54 6.97 16.48
CA TYR A 22 8.13 5.68 17.07
C TYR A 22 6.82 5.83 17.85
N ALA A 23 6.70 6.86 18.69
CA ALA A 23 5.48 7.14 19.45
C ALA A 23 4.29 7.32 18.50
N MET A 24 4.47 8.10 17.43
CA MET A 24 3.41 8.33 16.43
C MET A 24 2.97 7.04 15.71
N VAL A 25 3.91 6.13 15.40
CA VAL A 25 3.57 4.82 14.82
C VAL A 25 2.72 4.01 15.79
N ASP A 26 3.12 3.94 17.07
CA ASP A 26 2.41 3.16 18.09
C ASP A 26 1.02 3.75 18.40
N ASP A 27 0.90 5.08 18.49
CA ASP A 27 -0.38 5.75 18.69
C ASP A 27 -1.32 5.59 17.49
N THR A 28 -0.78 5.63 16.28
CA THR A 28 -1.57 5.39 15.06
C THR A 28 -2.09 3.96 15.03
N LEU A 29 -1.27 2.97 15.38
CA LEU A 29 -1.70 1.57 15.49
C LEU A 29 -2.80 1.38 16.54
N LYS A 30 -2.65 1.98 17.72
CA LYS A 30 -3.69 1.95 18.78
C LYS A 30 -5.00 2.56 18.28
N LYS A 31 -4.93 3.74 17.65
CA LYS A 31 -6.11 4.42 17.09
C LYS A 31 -6.78 3.58 16.00
N MET A 32 -6.01 2.95 15.13
CA MET A 32 -6.52 2.08 14.08
C MET A 32 -7.20 0.84 14.63
N GLY A 33 -6.68 0.24 15.70
CA GLY A 33 -7.26 -0.94 16.33
C GLY A 33 -8.71 -0.76 16.80
N THR A 34 -9.16 0.48 17.00
CA THR A 34 -10.51 0.80 17.50
C THR A 34 -11.33 1.67 16.54
N ASN A 35 -10.78 2.09 15.41
CA ASN A 35 -11.42 3.07 14.52
C ASN A 35 -11.27 2.68 13.04
N GLY A 36 -12.36 2.20 12.44
CA GLY A 36 -12.40 1.79 11.03
C GLY A 36 -12.02 2.90 10.06
N LYS A 37 -12.40 4.16 10.32
CA LYS A 37 -12.00 5.30 9.50
C LYS A 37 -10.48 5.54 9.54
N ALA A 38 -9.86 5.40 10.71
CA ALA A 38 -8.40 5.52 10.84
C ALA A 38 -7.69 4.36 10.10
N PHE A 39 -8.27 3.16 10.14
CA PHE A 39 -7.79 2.01 9.39
C PHE A 39 -7.90 2.24 7.88
N GLN A 40 -9.05 2.74 7.40
CA GLN A 40 -9.23 3.09 5.99
C GLN A 40 -8.24 4.16 5.54
N THR A 41 -8.00 5.20 6.35
CA THR A 41 -7.00 6.23 6.06
C THR A 41 -5.60 5.63 5.84
N TYR A 42 -5.22 4.62 6.63
CA TYR A 42 -3.97 3.89 6.40
C TYR A 42 -3.98 3.15 5.05
N LEU A 43 -5.08 2.46 4.69
CA LEU A 43 -5.19 1.77 3.40
C LEU A 43 -5.08 2.75 2.23
N ASP A 44 -5.71 3.93 2.35
CA ASP A 44 -5.67 4.98 1.34
C ASP A 44 -4.24 5.51 1.13
N VAL A 45 -3.47 5.68 2.21
CA VAL A 45 -2.06 6.05 2.14
C VAL A 45 -1.22 4.92 1.56
N GLN A 46 -1.41 3.67 2.02
CA GLN A 46 -0.64 2.52 1.55
C GLN A 46 -0.93 2.21 0.07
N SER A 47 -2.12 2.53 -0.43
CA SER A 47 -2.44 2.40 -1.86
C SER A 47 -1.62 3.36 -2.72
N LYS A 48 -1.44 4.61 -2.29
CA LYS A 48 -0.66 5.65 -2.99
C LYS A 48 0.85 5.40 -2.89
N PHE A 49 1.33 4.96 -1.72
CA PHE A 49 2.75 4.81 -1.41
C PHE A 49 3.13 3.34 -1.25
N GLU A 50 2.99 2.55 -2.32
CA GLU A 50 3.22 1.09 -2.32
C GLU A 50 4.62 0.67 -1.84
N ARG A 51 5.64 1.51 -2.11
CA ARG A 51 7.04 1.25 -1.71
C ARG A 51 7.30 1.51 -0.24
N TYR A 52 6.45 2.27 0.43
CA TYR A 52 6.65 2.57 1.84
C TYR A 52 6.40 1.35 2.72
N SER A 53 7.22 1.23 3.75
CA SER A 53 6.98 0.26 4.82
C SER A 53 5.67 0.59 5.56
N VAL A 54 5.11 -0.39 6.27
CA VAL A 54 3.93 -0.18 7.13
C VAL A 54 4.16 1.01 8.07
N SER A 55 5.35 1.10 8.71
CA SER A 55 5.65 2.22 9.61
C SER A 55 5.63 3.57 8.90
N ASN A 56 6.16 3.66 7.68
CA ASN A 56 6.14 4.91 6.94
C ASN A 56 4.74 5.27 6.44
N ALA A 57 3.93 4.30 6.01
CA ALA A 57 2.54 4.56 5.66
C ALA A 57 1.73 5.04 6.88
N LEU A 58 1.98 4.48 8.08
CA LEU A 58 1.39 4.95 9.34
C LEU A 58 1.81 6.38 9.67
N LEU A 59 3.10 6.71 9.50
CA LEU A 59 3.60 8.06 9.72
C LEU A 59 2.97 9.07 8.76
N VAL A 60 2.80 8.73 7.49
CA VAL A 60 2.10 9.60 6.53
C VAL A 60 0.63 9.73 6.90
N ALA A 61 -0.05 8.63 7.23
CA ALA A 61 -1.45 8.64 7.63
C ALA A 61 -1.71 9.51 8.88
N ALA A 62 -0.75 9.56 9.79
CA ALA A 62 -0.83 10.38 11.00
C ALA A 62 -0.57 11.87 10.75
N GLN A 63 0.36 12.22 9.85
CA GLN A 63 0.85 13.58 9.66
C GLN A 63 0.20 14.30 8.48
N LYS A 64 -0.04 13.59 7.36
CA LYS A 64 -0.58 14.17 6.13
C LYS A 64 -1.25 13.10 5.26
N PRO A 65 -2.44 12.60 5.63
CA PRO A 65 -3.11 11.50 4.93
C PRO A 65 -3.51 11.82 3.49
N GLU A 66 -3.67 13.11 3.18
CA GLU A 66 -3.97 13.60 1.83
C GLU A 66 -2.74 13.67 0.90
N ALA A 67 -1.53 13.43 1.40
CA ALA A 67 -0.30 13.49 0.61
C ALA A 67 -0.40 12.65 -0.67
N THR A 68 0.21 13.17 -1.74
CA THR A 68 0.16 12.56 -3.08
C THR A 68 1.54 12.30 -3.69
N ASP A 69 2.52 13.17 -3.41
CA ASP A 69 3.89 13.02 -3.90
C ASP A 69 4.86 13.55 -2.85
N LEU A 70 5.75 12.70 -2.35
CA LEU A 70 6.61 12.99 -1.22
C LEU A 70 8.08 13.02 -1.62
N GLY A 71 8.77 14.09 -1.26
CA GLY A 71 10.19 14.26 -1.50
C GLY A 71 10.86 15.13 -0.44
N ASP A 72 12.18 15.01 -0.30
CA ASP A 72 12.95 15.94 0.51
C ASP A 72 13.20 17.28 -0.23
N ALA A 73 13.76 18.24 0.46
CA ALA A 73 14.02 19.57 -0.12
C ALA A 73 14.91 19.52 -1.37
N ASN A 74 15.86 18.58 -1.45
CA ASN A 74 16.73 18.44 -2.62
C ASN A 74 15.97 17.83 -3.80
N PHE A 75 15.11 16.84 -3.54
CA PHE A 75 14.21 16.26 -4.55
C PHE A 75 13.33 17.36 -5.19
N TRP A 76 12.72 18.21 -4.38
CA TRP A 76 11.87 19.29 -4.90
C TRP A 76 12.66 20.37 -5.62
N ARG A 77 13.85 20.72 -5.11
CA ARG A 77 14.75 21.66 -5.79
C ARG A 77 15.18 21.16 -7.16
N GLY A 78 15.47 19.86 -7.28
CA GLY A 78 15.80 19.22 -8.56
C GLY A 78 14.66 19.28 -9.58
N ARG A 79 13.41 19.43 -9.12
CA ARG A 79 12.21 19.64 -9.96
C ARG A 79 11.85 21.11 -10.17
N GLY A 80 12.69 22.05 -9.74
CA GLY A 80 12.44 23.49 -9.83
C GLY A 80 11.48 24.04 -8.77
N GLY A 81 11.16 23.26 -7.73
CA GLY A 81 10.28 23.66 -6.63
C GLY A 81 11.02 23.95 -5.34
N TYR A 82 10.39 24.74 -4.47
CA TYR A 82 10.92 25.08 -3.15
C TYR A 82 9.84 24.80 -2.09
N ILE A 83 10.26 24.40 -0.90
CA ILE A 83 9.36 24.26 0.24
C ILE A 83 8.86 25.66 0.66
N ARG A 84 7.57 25.82 0.84
CA ARG A 84 6.99 27.10 1.30
C ARG A 84 7.42 27.39 2.73
N LYS A 85 7.58 28.67 3.03
CA LYS A 85 7.94 29.12 4.38
C LYS A 85 6.86 28.71 5.39
N GLY A 86 7.29 28.16 6.52
CA GLY A 86 6.39 27.73 7.60
C GLY A 86 5.88 26.29 7.46
N GLU A 87 6.17 25.58 6.38
CA GLU A 87 5.77 24.18 6.23
C GLU A 87 6.57 23.25 7.14
N SER A 88 5.87 22.31 7.77
CA SER A 88 6.47 21.29 8.62
C SER A 88 6.69 19.99 7.82
N GLY A 89 7.90 19.45 7.89
CA GLY A 89 8.23 18.20 7.20
C GLY A 89 7.61 16.99 7.87
N ILE A 90 7.22 16.03 7.05
CA ILE A 90 6.68 14.72 7.44
C ILE A 90 7.87 13.83 7.83
N LEU A 91 7.83 13.25 9.03
CA LEU A 91 8.86 12.33 9.52
C LEU A 91 8.67 10.96 8.86
N LEU A 92 9.74 10.42 8.28
CA LEU A 92 9.81 9.06 7.75
C LEU A 92 11.00 8.33 8.33
N MET A 93 10.90 7.01 8.40
CA MET A 93 11.96 6.09 8.81
C MET A 93 12.72 5.58 7.58
N GLU A 94 14.01 5.80 7.54
CA GLU A 94 14.89 5.34 6.45
C GLU A 94 15.89 4.32 7.01
N PRO A 95 16.07 3.15 6.35
CA PRO A 95 17.09 2.21 6.76
C PRO A 95 18.48 2.81 6.52
N GLY A 96 19.30 2.77 7.56
CA GLY A 96 20.70 3.15 7.50
C GLY A 96 21.63 1.92 7.43
N ASN A 97 22.82 2.05 7.99
CA ASN A 97 23.81 0.98 8.01
C ASN A 97 23.35 -0.24 8.83
N SER A 98 23.63 -1.43 8.32
CA SER A 98 23.47 -2.67 9.10
C SER A 98 24.55 -2.79 10.15
N TYR A 99 24.23 -3.41 11.27
CA TYR A 99 25.16 -3.74 12.35
C TYR A 99 24.89 -5.14 12.88
N THR A 100 25.90 -5.75 13.48
CA THR A 100 25.76 -7.06 14.16
C THR A 100 25.57 -6.84 15.66
N ARG A 101 24.53 -7.41 16.22
CA ARG A 101 24.28 -7.39 17.67
C ARG A 101 25.24 -8.33 18.39
N LYS A 102 25.30 -8.20 19.72
CA LYS A 102 26.16 -9.05 20.58
C LYS A 102 25.79 -10.54 20.50
N ASP A 103 24.54 -10.86 20.17
CA ASP A 103 24.02 -12.22 19.96
C ASP A 103 24.27 -12.76 18.56
N GLY A 104 25.02 -12.03 17.71
CA GLY A 104 25.31 -12.41 16.32
C GLY A 104 24.18 -12.06 15.31
N SER A 105 23.02 -11.61 15.77
CA SER A 105 21.92 -11.22 14.88
C SER A 105 22.23 -9.88 14.17
N LYS A 106 21.73 -9.74 12.92
CA LYS A 106 21.86 -8.48 12.16
C LYS A 106 20.76 -7.51 12.55
N GLY A 107 21.13 -6.25 12.75
CA GLY A 107 20.23 -5.12 12.91
C GLY A 107 20.46 -4.08 11.81
N VAL A 108 19.51 -3.19 11.65
CA VAL A 108 19.63 -2.04 10.76
C VAL A 108 19.34 -0.78 11.56
N ASN A 109 20.24 0.19 11.49
CA ASN A 109 20.00 1.50 12.07
C ASN A 109 18.85 2.18 11.33
N ILE A 110 17.99 2.87 12.07
CA ILE A 110 16.93 3.67 11.48
C ILE A 110 17.27 5.15 11.63
N HIS A 111 17.31 5.84 10.54
CA HIS A 111 17.41 7.30 10.46
C HIS A 111 16.04 7.91 10.26
N ILE A 112 15.83 9.09 10.83
CA ILE A 112 14.62 9.87 10.55
C ILE A 112 14.95 10.89 9.48
N LYS A 113 14.14 10.90 8.44
CA LYS A 113 14.18 11.84 7.32
C LYS A 113 12.93 12.70 7.34
N ARG A 114 13.07 13.97 7.02
CA ARG A 114 11.94 14.88 6.80
C ARG A 114 11.69 14.99 5.30
N VAL A 115 10.45 14.73 4.90
CA VAL A 115 9.97 14.91 3.53
C VAL A 115 8.79 15.88 3.52
N PHE A 116 8.46 16.37 2.33
CA PHE A 116 7.36 17.30 2.12
C PHE A 116 6.50 16.81 0.98
N ASP A 117 5.20 16.98 1.09
CA ASP A 117 4.29 16.72 -0.01
C ASP A 117 4.35 17.85 -1.05
N ILE A 118 4.07 17.54 -2.31
CA ILE A 118 4.00 18.53 -3.40
C ILE A 118 3.13 19.73 -3.03
N SER A 119 2.05 19.51 -2.28
CA SER A 119 1.16 20.57 -1.79
C SER A 119 1.83 21.52 -0.80
N GLN A 120 2.99 21.20 -0.26
CA GLN A 120 3.81 22.04 0.61
C GLN A 120 4.91 22.80 -0.16
N THR A 121 4.94 22.68 -1.48
CA THR A 121 5.94 23.31 -2.33
C THR A 121 5.38 24.43 -3.18
N THR A 122 6.24 25.13 -3.89
CA THR A 122 5.85 26.14 -4.88
C THR A 122 5.36 25.52 -6.21
N LEU A 123 5.47 24.20 -6.36
CA LEU A 123 4.98 23.50 -7.54
C LEU A 123 3.45 23.30 -7.45
N THR A 124 2.82 23.32 -8.60
CA THR A 124 1.41 22.93 -8.71
C THR A 124 1.33 21.41 -8.82
N PRO A 125 0.50 20.73 -8.00
CA PRO A 125 0.25 19.31 -8.19
C PRO A 125 -0.26 19.08 -9.60
N THR A 126 0.51 18.38 -10.42
CA THR A 126 0.00 17.90 -11.69
C THR A 126 -1.03 16.81 -11.36
N LYS A 127 -2.30 17.06 -11.67
CA LYS A 127 -3.25 15.95 -11.75
C LYS A 127 -2.66 15.00 -12.77
N GLN A 128 -2.08 13.89 -12.30
CA GLN A 128 -1.84 12.79 -13.21
C GLN A 128 -3.19 12.49 -13.84
N PRO A 129 -3.33 12.56 -15.18
CA PRO A 129 -4.55 12.10 -15.79
C PRO A 129 -4.75 10.70 -15.23
N ALA A 130 -5.93 10.46 -14.64
CA ALA A 130 -6.34 9.11 -14.35
C ALA A 130 -6.23 8.39 -15.69
N VAL A 131 -5.18 7.59 -15.87
CA VAL A 131 -5.06 6.73 -17.04
C VAL A 131 -6.21 5.76 -16.84
N SER A 132 -7.32 6.02 -17.49
CA SER A 132 -8.43 5.08 -17.61
C SER A 132 -7.86 3.91 -18.40
N GLN A 133 -7.18 3.01 -17.67
CA GLN A 133 -6.78 1.75 -18.27
C GLN A 133 -8.06 0.94 -18.46
N ASP A 134 -8.19 0.35 -19.64
CA ASP A 134 -9.28 -0.57 -19.93
C ASP A 134 -9.35 -1.63 -18.81
N THR A 135 -10.46 -1.66 -18.07
CA THR A 135 -10.66 -2.58 -16.94
C THR A 135 -10.45 -4.04 -17.36
N ARG A 136 -10.75 -4.38 -18.63
CA ARG A 136 -10.46 -5.70 -19.21
C ARG A 136 -8.95 -5.97 -19.28
N LEU A 137 -8.16 -4.96 -19.65
CA LEU A 137 -6.70 -5.08 -19.66
C LEU A 137 -6.14 -5.25 -18.25
N LEU A 138 -6.67 -4.53 -17.28
CA LEU A 138 -6.31 -4.67 -15.87
C LEU A 138 -6.65 -6.05 -15.32
N LEU A 139 -7.83 -6.59 -15.66
CA LEU A 139 -8.22 -7.96 -15.30
C LEU A 139 -7.27 -9.00 -15.90
N ASN A 140 -6.94 -8.86 -17.19
CA ASN A 140 -5.97 -9.75 -17.82
C ASN A 140 -4.59 -9.68 -17.15
N ALA A 141 -4.15 -8.47 -16.76
CA ALA A 141 -2.91 -8.30 -16.04
C ALA A 141 -2.94 -8.99 -14.67
N MET A 142 -4.06 -8.86 -13.95
CA MET A 142 -4.24 -9.43 -12.61
C MET A 142 -4.21 -10.96 -12.61
N VAL A 143 -4.80 -11.61 -13.62
CA VAL A 143 -4.93 -13.07 -13.65
C VAL A 143 -3.76 -13.78 -14.35
N ARG A 144 -2.97 -13.06 -15.14
CA ARG A 144 -1.94 -13.68 -16.01
C ARG A 144 -0.86 -14.45 -15.27
N TYR A 145 -0.44 -13.96 -14.13
CA TYR A 145 0.59 -14.54 -13.29
C TYR A 145 0.06 -14.96 -11.92
N ALA A 146 -1.27 -15.07 -11.80
CA ALA A 146 -1.90 -15.51 -10.55
C ALA A 146 -1.40 -16.91 -10.14
N PRO A 147 -1.29 -17.19 -8.83
CA PRO A 147 -0.85 -18.49 -8.31
C PRO A 147 -1.92 -19.59 -8.46
N CYS A 148 -3.05 -19.26 -9.04
CA CYS A 148 -4.21 -20.15 -9.20
C CYS A 148 -4.84 -19.98 -10.58
N LYS A 149 -5.69 -20.92 -10.95
CA LYS A 149 -6.51 -20.82 -12.16
C LYS A 149 -7.65 -19.81 -11.94
N VAL A 150 -8.17 -19.27 -13.04
CA VAL A 150 -9.42 -18.47 -13.04
C VAL A 150 -10.37 -19.14 -14.01
N ASP A 151 -11.59 -19.44 -13.57
CA ASP A 151 -12.63 -20.09 -14.36
C ASP A 151 -13.96 -19.37 -14.16
N PHE A 152 -14.91 -19.58 -15.08
CA PHE A 152 -16.18 -18.87 -15.08
C PHE A 152 -17.34 -19.82 -14.77
N ARG A 153 -18.26 -19.40 -13.91
CA ARG A 153 -19.48 -20.10 -13.52
C ARG A 153 -20.68 -19.19 -13.79
N ASP A 154 -21.83 -19.80 -14.07
CA ASP A 154 -23.06 -19.04 -14.24
C ASP A 154 -23.60 -18.56 -12.88
N GLU A 155 -23.41 -19.37 -11.84
CA GLU A 155 -23.82 -19.06 -10.47
C GLU A 155 -22.69 -19.34 -9.48
N LEU A 156 -22.65 -18.58 -8.40
CA LEU A 156 -21.80 -18.79 -7.23
C LEU A 156 -22.64 -18.71 -5.97
N PRO A 157 -22.22 -19.36 -4.86
CA PRO A 157 -22.92 -19.27 -3.58
C PRO A 157 -23.16 -17.82 -3.18
N ASP A 158 -24.30 -17.56 -2.54
CA ASP A 158 -24.67 -16.23 -2.01
C ASP A 158 -24.61 -15.08 -3.02
N GLY A 159 -24.71 -15.37 -4.32
CA GLY A 159 -24.65 -14.37 -5.38
C GLY A 159 -23.30 -13.64 -5.49
N GLN A 160 -22.22 -14.20 -4.95
CA GLN A 160 -20.88 -13.63 -4.97
C GLN A 160 -20.40 -13.35 -6.41
N SER A 161 -19.54 -12.34 -6.56
CA SER A 161 -18.94 -11.98 -7.84
C SER A 161 -17.81 -12.91 -8.24
N ALA A 162 -17.03 -13.36 -7.26
CA ALA A 162 -15.96 -14.33 -7.40
C ALA A 162 -15.81 -15.15 -6.12
N LEU A 163 -15.17 -16.32 -6.21
CA LEU A 163 -14.93 -17.21 -5.07
C LEU A 163 -13.67 -18.05 -5.30
N TYR A 164 -12.71 -17.98 -4.40
CA TYR A 164 -11.55 -18.85 -4.39
C TYR A 164 -11.86 -20.21 -3.75
N SER A 165 -11.59 -21.28 -4.49
CA SER A 165 -11.62 -22.66 -3.99
C SER A 165 -10.20 -23.12 -3.65
N PRO A 166 -9.88 -23.34 -2.38
CA PRO A 166 -8.55 -23.84 -2.00
C PRO A 166 -8.32 -25.29 -2.43
N GLN A 167 -9.39 -26.10 -2.58
CA GLN A 167 -9.32 -27.48 -3.03
C GLN A 167 -8.93 -27.57 -4.52
N GLU A 168 -9.55 -26.69 -5.33
CA GLU A 168 -9.32 -26.68 -6.78
C GLU A 168 -8.19 -25.73 -7.20
N LYS A 169 -7.65 -24.94 -6.27
CA LYS A 169 -6.69 -23.86 -6.54
C LYS A 169 -7.19 -22.96 -7.69
N THR A 170 -8.46 -22.59 -7.62
CA THR A 170 -9.15 -21.87 -8.69
C THR A 170 -9.99 -20.73 -8.11
N VAL A 171 -9.90 -19.55 -8.72
CA VAL A 171 -10.86 -18.46 -8.52
C VAL A 171 -11.98 -18.63 -9.54
N PHE A 172 -13.17 -18.91 -9.06
CA PHE A 172 -14.37 -18.90 -9.89
C PHE A 172 -14.94 -17.51 -9.99
N VAL A 173 -15.34 -17.10 -11.17
CA VAL A 173 -15.91 -15.78 -11.47
C VAL A 173 -17.32 -15.97 -12.03
N ARG A 174 -18.31 -15.29 -11.48
CA ARG A 174 -19.68 -15.34 -11.99
C ARG A 174 -19.78 -14.56 -13.30
N ARG A 175 -20.46 -15.14 -14.29
CA ARG A 175 -20.74 -14.50 -15.59
C ARG A 175 -21.79 -13.39 -15.47
N GLY A 176 -21.83 -12.51 -16.45
CA GLY A 176 -22.91 -11.51 -16.60
C GLY A 176 -22.77 -10.28 -15.72
N GLN A 177 -21.60 -10.04 -15.12
CA GLN A 177 -21.35 -8.88 -14.27
C GLN A 177 -20.62 -7.77 -15.02
N SER A 178 -20.61 -6.56 -14.44
CA SER A 178 -19.76 -5.46 -14.91
C SER A 178 -18.27 -5.81 -14.75
N MET A 179 -17.42 -5.22 -15.60
CA MET A 179 -15.97 -5.45 -15.49
C MET A 179 -15.41 -4.96 -14.17
N GLU A 180 -15.96 -3.91 -13.60
CA GLU A 180 -15.59 -3.36 -12.30
C GLU A 180 -15.98 -4.30 -11.16
N ASP A 181 -17.15 -4.94 -11.21
CA ASP A 181 -17.57 -5.95 -10.21
C ASP A 181 -16.66 -7.17 -10.28
N VAL A 182 -16.35 -7.63 -11.50
CA VAL A 182 -15.40 -8.72 -11.71
C VAL A 182 -14.02 -8.33 -11.16
N PHE A 183 -13.55 -7.11 -11.42
CA PHE A 183 -12.26 -6.66 -10.90
C PHE A 183 -12.23 -6.69 -9.37
N ARG A 184 -13.24 -6.12 -8.71
CA ARG A 184 -13.35 -6.11 -7.24
C ARG A 184 -13.35 -7.52 -6.66
N GLY A 185 -14.19 -8.40 -7.22
CA GLY A 185 -14.29 -9.78 -6.78
C GLY A 185 -12.99 -10.56 -6.98
N VAL A 186 -12.38 -10.47 -8.16
CA VAL A 186 -11.11 -11.14 -8.45
C VAL A 186 -9.98 -10.60 -7.60
N ALA A 187 -9.89 -9.28 -7.38
CA ALA A 187 -8.88 -8.67 -6.53
C ALA A 187 -8.93 -9.21 -5.09
N GLN A 188 -10.13 -9.36 -4.54
CA GLN A 188 -10.33 -9.94 -3.22
C GLN A 188 -10.02 -11.44 -3.19
N GLU A 189 -10.49 -12.20 -4.16
CA GLU A 189 -10.32 -13.66 -4.17
C GLU A 189 -8.90 -14.10 -4.52
N LEU A 190 -8.16 -13.34 -5.32
CA LEU A 190 -6.74 -13.55 -5.51
C LEU A 190 -5.94 -13.33 -4.23
N ALA A 191 -6.32 -12.37 -3.39
CA ALA A 191 -5.69 -12.23 -2.07
C ALA A 191 -5.82 -13.51 -1.24
N HIS A 192 -6.98 -14.17 -1.28
CA HIS A 192 -7.15 -15.49 -0.65
C HIS A 192 -6.20 -16.53 -1.24
N ALA A 193 -6.01 -16.56 -2.55
CA ALA A 193 -5.10 -17.49 -3.22
C ALA A 193 -3.62 -17.25 -2.85
N TYR A 194 -3.20 -15.97 -2.75
CA TYR A 194 -1.84 -15.61 -2.30
C TYR A 194 -1.58 -15.93 -0.82
N LEU A 195 -2.64 -15.97 0.00
CA LEU A 195 -2.56 -16.31 1.42
C LEU A 195 -2.63 -17.82 1.69
N ASP A 196 -2.99 -18.62 0.68
CA ASP A 196 -3.09 -20.05 0.81
C ASP A 196 -1.71 -20.71 0.72
N THR A 197 -0.99 -20.72 1.84
CA THR A 197 0.34 -21.31 1.98
C THR A 197 0.32 -22.69 2.65
N GLY A 198 -0.84 -23.36 2.67
CA GLY A 198 -0.99 -24.72 3.20
C GLY A 198 -1.93 -24.84 4.41
N ASN A 199 -1.92 -23.88 5.32
CA ASN A 199 -2.85 -23.83 6.47
C ASN A 199 -3.89 -22.71 6.26
N TYR A 200 -4.59 -22.77 5.14
CA TYR A 200 -5.53 -21.74 4.77
C TYR A 200 -6.86 -21.87 5.53
N SER A 201 -7.34 -20.73 6.05
CA SER A 201 -8.70 -20.56 6.56
C SER A 201 -9.30 -19.31 5.92
N ARG A 202 -10.39 -19.49 5.18
CA ARG A 202 -11.11 -18.36 4.56
C ARG A 202 -11.59 -17.36 5.60
N GLU A 203 -12.22 -17.84 6.65
CA GLU A 203 -12.76 -17.01 7.74
C GLU A 203 -11.69 -16.11 8.36
N ASN A 204 -10.49 -16.65 8.59
CA ASN A 204 -9.38 -15.90 9.15
C ASN A 204 -8.83 -14.84 8.19
N ASN A 205 -9.05 -14.98 6.89
CA ASN A 205 -8.45 -14.12 5.86
C ASN A 205 -9.46 -13.19 5.16
N ILE A 206 -10.77 -13.27 5.43
CA ILE A 206 -11.80 -12.44 4.78
C ILE A 206 -11.46 -10.95 4.86
N PHE A 207 -11.18 -10.44 6.06
CA PHE A 207 -10.89 -9.02 6.25
C PHE A 207 -9.56 -8.60 5.60
N LEU A 208 -8.55 -9.47 5.64
CA LEU A 208 -7.28 -9.21 4.95
C LEU A 208 -7.50 -9.12 3.43
N ALA A 209 -8.23 -10.06 2.87
CA ALA A 209 -8.54 -10.08 1.45
C ALA A 209 -9.37 -8.86 1.02
N GLN A 210 -10.34 -8.42 1.83
CA GLN A 210 -11.07 -7.16 1.64
C GLN A 210 -10.11 -5.96 1.58
N CYS A 211 -9.17 -5.85 2.51
CA CYS A 211 -8.18 -4.76 2.55
C CYS A 211 -7.26 -4.78 1.32
N VAL A 212 -6.81 -5.95 0.89
CA VAL A 212 -6.01 -6.11 -0.34
C VAL A 212 -6.80 -5.69 -1.57
N GLY A 213 -8.04 -6.15 -1.70
CA GLY A 213 -8.94 -5.77 -2.78
C GLY A 213 -9.17 -4.26 -2.83
N ASN A 214 -9.40 -3.61 -1.66
CA ASN A 214 -9.54 -2.15 -1.57
C ASN A 214 -8.28 -1.41 -2.07
N ILE A 215 -7.09 -1.82 -1.64
CA ILE A 215 -5.81 -1.25 -2.12
C ILE A 215 -5.67 -1.41 -3.63
N LEU A 216 -5.96 -2.60 -4.17
CA LEU A 216 -5.83 -2.86 -5.61
C LEU A 216 -6.82 -2.04 -6.44
N CYS A 217 -8.06 -1.88 -5.98
CA CYS A 217 -9.04 -1.00 -6.61
C CYS A 217 -8.53 0.44 -6.69
N GLN A 218 -8.07 0.99 -5.57
CA GLN A 218 -7.55 2.35 -5.51
C GLN A 218 -6.34 2.57 -6.43
N ARG A 219 -5.38 1.63 -6.46
CA ARG A 219 -4.19 1.70 -7.32
C ARG A 219 -4.52 1.73 -8.81
N ASN A 220 -5.62 1.09 -9.18
CA ASN A 220 -6.03 0.95 -10.58
C ASN A 220 -7.19 1.88 -10.98
N GLY A 221 -7.59 2.82 -10.10
CA GLY A 221 -8.66 3.76 -10.38
C GLY A 221 -10.06 3.13 -10.48
N ILE A 222 -10.24 1.93 -9.90
CA ILE A 222 -11.54 1.25 -9.82
C ILE A 222 -12.22 1.67 -8.51
N ASP A 223 -13.53 1.90 -8.56
CA ASP A 223 -14.29 2.19 -7.34
C ASP A 223 -14.22 1.01 -6.35
N GLY A 224 -13.61 1.25 -5.22
CA GLY A 224 -13.43 0.28 -4.12
C GLY A 224 -14.35 0.51 -2.93
N ASN A 225 -15.38 1.36 -3.03
CA ASN A 225 -16.23 1.74 -1.89
C ASN A 225 -16.89 0.55 -1.21
N SER A 226 -17.29 -0.48 -1.96
CA SER A 226 -17.85 -1.72 -1.39
C SER A 226 -16.85 -2.54 -0.55
N LEU A 227 -15.55 -2.30 -0.73
CA LEU A 227 -14.46 -2.93 0.02
C LEU A 227 -13.89 -2.01 1.10
N ALA A 228 -14.41 -0.78 1.24
CA ALA A 228 -13.93 0.17 2.23
C ALA A 228 -14.18 -0.32 3.66
N VAL A 229 -13.25 0.00 4.55
CA VAL A 229 -13.31 -0.40 5.97
C VAL A 229 -14.01 0.69 6.76
N SER A 230 -15.27 0.46 7.13
CA SER A 230 -16.04 1.32 8.03
C SER A 230 -15.93 0.88 9.48
N GLN A 231 -15.86 -0.42 9.72
CA GLN A 231 -15.74 -1.05 11.04
C GLN A 231 -14.72 -2.17 11.01
N LEU A 232 -14.04 -2.40 12.12
CA LEU A 232 -13.14 -3.55 12.26
C LEU A 232 -13.90 -4.74 12.87
N PRO A 233 -13.65 -5.96 12.38
CA PRO A 233 -14.09 -7.15 13.08
C PRO A 233 -13.47 -7.22 14.49
N GLN A 234 -14.21 -7.72 15.47
CA GLN A 234 -13.84 -7.70 16.89
C GLN A 234 -12.43 -8.23 17.15
N LYS A 235 -12.02 -9.31 16.49
CA LYS A 235 -10.66 -9.90 16.67
C LYS A 235 -9.52 -8.92 16.41
N TYR A 236 -9.73 -7.85 15.61
CA TYR A 236 -8.70 -6.85 15.30
C TYR A 236 -8.68 -5.71 16.30
N THR A 237 -9.79 -5.47 17.00
CA THR A 237 -9.86 -4.48 18.09
C THR A 237 -9.13 -4.95 19.34
N GLU A 238 -8.92 -6.26 19.46
CA GLU A 238 -8.22 -6.90 20.58
C GLU A 238 -6.74 -7.19 20.29
N MET A 239 -6.27 -6.88 19.08
CA MET A 239 -4.88 -7.10 18.70
C MET A 239 -3.92 -6.12 19.37
N GLU A 240 -2.84 -6.66 19.91
CA GLU A 240 -1.70 -5.85 20.33
C GLU A 240 -1.07 -5.10 19.13
N PRO A 241 -0.52 -3.89 19.33
CA PRO A 241 0.06 -3.09 18.24
C PRO A 241 1.09 -3.86 17.38
N LYS A 242 1.86 -4.75 18.00
CA LYS A 242 2.82 -5.60 17.28
C LYS A 242 2.13 -6.58 16.34
N GLN A 243 1.05 -7.21 16.80
CA GLN A 243 0.26 -8.16 15.98
C GLN A 243 -0.43 -7.44 14.84
N LEU A 244 -1.02 -6.28 15.11
CA LEU A 244 -1.66 -5.45 14.08
C LEU A 244 -0.63 -5.03 13.01
N ARG A 245 0.58 -4.66 13.40
CA ARG A 245 1.66 -4.32 12.46
C ARG A 245 2.03 -5.49 11.54
N GLU A 246 2.15 -6.70 12.07
CA GLU A 246 2.42 -7.89 11.24
C GLU A 246 1.25 -8.18 10.30
N TYR A 247 0.03 -7.99 10.76
CA TYR A 247 -1.16 -8.11 9.93
C TYR A 247 -1.16 -7.10 8.75
N LEU A 248 -0.82 -5.83 9.02
CA LEU A 248 -0.67 -4.81 7.98
C LEU A 248 0.45 -5.14 6.99
N LYS A 249 1.54 -5.78 7.44
CA LYS A 249 2.59 -6.28 6.54
C LYS A 249 2.06 -7.35 5.59
N SER A 250 1.21 -8.25 6.07
CA SER A 250 0.61 -9.29 5.22
C SER A 250 -0.29 -8.67 4.16
N ILE A 251 -1.14 -7.69 4.51
CA ILE A 251 -1.96 -6.92 3.55
C ILE A 251 -1.06 -6.27 2.48
N ARG A 252 -0.04 -5.51 2.92
CA ARG A 252 0.89 -4.83 2.01
C ARG A 252 1.61 -5.81 1.10
N THR A 253 2.10 -6.93 1.63
CA THR A 253 2.84 -7.93 0.87
C THR A 253 1.98 -8.54 -0.22
N ALA A 254 0.77 -8.97 0.10
CA ALA A 254 -0.17 -9.54 -0.87
C ALA A 254 -0.55 -8.51 -1.95
N ALA A 255 -0.92 -7.28 -1.56
CA ALA A 255 -1.24 -6.21 -2.52
C ALA A 255 -0.07 -5.88 -3.44
N ASN A 256 1.15 -5.80 -2.91
CA ASN A 256 2.34 -5.50 -3.70
C ASN A 256 2.72 -6.64 -4.64
N GLN A 257 2.56 -7.90 -4.22
CA GLN A 257 2.83 -9.05 -5.08
C GLN A 257 1.88 -9.06 -6.29
N ILE A 258 0.58 -8.90 -6.04
CA ILE A 258 -0.42 -8.83 -7.12
C ILE A 258 -0.12 -7.64 -8.05
N SER A 259 0.18 -6.46 -7.50
CA SER A 259 0.54 -5.28 -8.31
C SER A 259 1.82 -5.50 -9.14
N ALA A 260 2.82 -6.18 -8.59
CA ALA A 260 4.07 -6.49 -9.33
C ALA A 260 3.80 -7.45 -10.49
N ASP A 261 2.94 -8.46 -10.30
CA ASP A 261 2.55 -9.39 -11.35
C ASP A 261 1.73 -8.69 -12.44
N MET A 262 0.83 -7.77 -12.07
CA MET A 262 0.11 -6.91 -13.01
C MET A 262 1.07 -6.04 -13.83
N PHE A 263 1.99 -5.36 -13.15
CA PHE A 263 2.98 -4.49 -13.81
C PHE A 263 3.83 -5.26 -14.81
N ARG A 264 4.32 -6.45 -14.45
CA ARG A 264 5.09 -7.32 -15.35
C ARG A 264 4.36 -7.62 -16.66
N PHE A 265 3.04 -7.86 -16.59
CA PHE A 265 2.23 -8.08 -17.79
C PHE A 265 2.05 -6.81 -18.64
N LEU A 266 1.71 -5.70 -17.99
CA LEU A 266 1.45 -4.43 -18.67
C LEU A 266 2.71 -3.89 -19.36
N ASP A 267 3.87 -4.00 -18.70
CA ASP A 267 5.16 -3.59 -19.25
C ASP A 267 5.55 -4.43 -20.47
N ALA A 268 5.46 -5.75 -20.39
CA ALA A 268 5.73 -6.63 -21.53
C ALA A 268 4.83 -6.32 -22.73
N LYS A 269 3.56 -5.96 -22.49
CA LYS A 269 2.64 -5.59 -23.57
C LYS A 269 2.97 -4.24 -24.21
N SER A 270 3.42 -3.26 -23.41
CA SER A 270 3.81 -1.94 -23.91
C SER A 270 5.06 -1.99 -24.80
N HIS A 271 6.04 -2.82 -24.43
CA HIS A 271 7.23 -3.04 -25.24
C HIS A 271 6.93 -3.78 -26.55
N GLY A 272 6.04 -4.77 -26.52
CA GLY A 272 5.63 -5.49 -27.74
C GLY A 272 4.82 -4.65 -28.73
N SER A 273 4.12 -3.60 -28.28
CA SER A 273 3.42 -2.67 -29.18
C SER A 273 4.41 -1.69 -29.84
N ARG A 274 5.37 -1.14 -29.11
CA ARG A 274 6.41 -0.24 -29.64
C ARG A 274 7.23 -0.90 -30.74
N GLN A 275 7.66 -2.15 -30.56
CA GLN A 275 8.39 -2.89 -31.61
C GLN A 275 7.60 -3.14 -32.90
N ARG A 276 6.27 -3.19 -32.83
CA ARG A 276 5.42 -3.34 -34.03
C ARG A 276 5.21 -2.02 -34.77
N ASP A 277 5.19 -0.90 -34.05
CA ASP A 277 5.06 0.42 -34.64
C ASP A 277 6.37 0.88 -35.31
N ASP A 278 7.52 0.53 -34.74
CA ASP A 278 8.86 0.79 -35.32
C ASP A 278 9.17 -0.11 -36.55
N ALA A 279 8.41 -1.20 -36.73
CA ALA A 279 8.55 -2.13 -37.87
C ALA A 279 7.62 -1.85 -39.04
N ARG A 280 6.81 -0.80 -38.99
CA ARG A 280 5.93 -0.30 -40.06
C ARG A 280 6.46 1.01 -40.63
#